data_e86bd036c0844461175c9cdf54bb6c3d
#
_entry.id   e86bd036c0844461175c9cdf54bb6c3d
#
_cell.length_a   1.000
_cell.length_b   1.000
_cell.length_c   1.000
_cell.angle_alpha   90.00
_cell.angle_beta   90.00
_cell.angle_gamma   90.00
#
_symmetry.space_group_name_H-M   'P 1'
#
loop_
_entity.id
_entity.type
_entity.pdbx_description
1 polymer ?
#
loop_
_entity_poly.entity_id
_entity_poly.type
_entity_poly.pdbx_seq_one_letter_code
_entity_poly.pdbx_strand_id
1 'polypeptide(L)'
;MDMSVILIIVILLAFVAWASWNYWRVRRAAKFLDNESFQKEMSRGQLIDIREAGAFHRKHILGARNIPASQFKVALSVLRKDKPVLLYDASRGQSIPRIVLLLRKEGFNQLYVLKDGFNYWTGRVK
;
A
#
# COMPACT_ATOMS: atom_id res chain seq x y z
N MET A 1 23.78 -6.23 -35.63
CA MET A 1 23.56 -5.68 -34.27
C MET A 1 24.62 -6.28 -33.37
N ASP A 2 25.29 -5.44 -32.60
CA ASP A 2 26.34 -5.87 -31.69
C ASP A 2 25.72 -6.68 -30.53
N MET A 3 26.50 -7.65 -30.04
CA MET A 3 26.06 -8.48 -28.87
C MET A 3 25.75 -7.62 -27.65
N SER A 4 26.53 -6.55 -27.44
CA SER A 4 26.29 -5.64 -26.33
C SER A 4 24.93 -4.96 -26.44
N VAL A 5 24.54 -4.55 -27.63
CA VAL A 5 23.24 -3.92 -27.88
C VAL A 5 22.11 -4.92 -27.66
N ILE A 6 22.30 -6.15 -28.13
CA ILE A 6 21.30 -7.23 -27.93
C ILE A 6 21.10 -7.51 -26.44
N LEU A 7 22.18 -7.59 -25.67
CA LEU A 7 22.11 -7.80 -24.22
C LEU A 7 21.35 -6.68 -23.51
N ILE A 8 21.63 -5.43 -23.87
CA ILE A 8 20.95 -4.27 -23.28
C ILE A 8 19.45 -4.35 -23.57
N ILE A 9 19.06 -4.66 -24.80
CA ILE A 9 17.66 -4.77 -25.19
C ILE A 9 16.97 -5.89 -24.38
N VAL A 10 17.62 -7.05 -24.25
CA VAL A 10 17.06 -8.17 -23.51
C VAL A 10 16.84 -7.79 -22.04
N ILE A 11 17.83 -7.12 -21.43
CA ILE A 11 17.72 -6.69 -20.03
C ILE A 11 16.57 -5.69 -19.86
N LEU A 12 16.46 -4.73 -20.78
CA LEU A 12 15.37 -3.74 -20.71
C LEU A 12 14.01 -4.38 -20.88
N LEU A 13 13.88 -5.33 -21.81
CA LEU A 13 12.60 -6.04 -21.99
C LEU A 13 12.25 -6.88 -20.77
N ALA A 14 13.23 -7.55 -20.18
CA ALA A 14 13.02 -8.32 -18.96
C ALA A 14 12.58 -7.43 -17.79
N PHE A 15 13.20 -6.26 -17.65
CA PHE A 15 12.84 -5.29 -16.63
C PHE A 15 11.40 -4.79 -16.82
N VAL A 16 11.04 -4.42 -18.05
CA VAL A 16 9.68 -3.96 -18.35
C VAL A 16 8.66 -5.04 -18.07
N ALA A 17 8.94 -6.28 -18.45
CA ALA A 17 8.06 -7.40 -18.19
C ALA A 17 7.88 -7.63 -16.69
N TRP A 18 8.97 -7.60 -15.92
CA TRP A 18 8.92 -7.75 -14.47
C TRP A 18 8.14 -6.62 -13.81
N ALA A 19 8.41 -5.37 -14.21
CA ALA A 19 7.73 -4.21 -13.64
C ALA A 19 6.23 -4.24 -13.94
N SER A 20 5.85 -4.63 -15.15
CA SER A 20 4.45 -4.79 -15.54
C SER A 20 3.76 -5.88 -14.72
N TRP A 21 4.42 -7.01 -14.56
CA TRP A 21 3.90 -8.12 -13.77
C TRP A 21 3.69 -7.72 -12.32
N ASN A 22 4.69 -7.05 -11.71
CA ASN A 22 4.61 -6.58 -10.33
C ASN A 22 3.47 -5.56 -10.15
N TYR A 23 3.34 -4.62 -11.08
CA TYR A 23 2.26 -3.64 -11.08
C TYR A 23 0.89 -4.34 -11.08
N TRP A 24 0.71 -5.32 -11.95
CA TRP A 24 -0.54 -6.07 -12.04
C TRP A 24 -0.85 -6.84 -10.77
N ARG A 25 0.17 -7.46 -10.18
CA ARG A 25 0.00 -8.19 -8.92
C ARG A 25 -0.54 -7.30 -7.81
N VAL A 26 0.03 -6.11 -7.67
CA VAL A 26 -0.39 -5.15 -6.65
C VAL A 26 -1.80 -4.65 -6.92
N ARG A 27 -2.09 -4.29 -8.16
CA ARG A 27 -3.42 -3.77 -8.55
C ARG A 27 -4.53 -4.81 -8.36
N ARG A 28 -4.21 -6.07 -8.48
CA ARG A 28 -5.16 -7.15 -8.22
C ARG A 28 -5.27 -7.49 -6.74
N ALA A 29 -4.23 -7.27 -5.98
CA ALA A 29 -4.18 -7.64 -4.57
C ALA A 29 -4.95 -6.68 -3.68
N ALA A 30 -5.12 -5.43 -4.09
CA ALA A 30 -5.82 -4.41 -3.30
C ALA A 30 -6.61 -3.48 -4.21
N LYS A 31 -7.66 -2.87 -3.66
CA LYS A 31 -8.41 -1.82 -4.34
C LYS A 31 -7.84 -0.46 -3.93
N PHE A 32 -7.48 0.33 -4.93
CA PHE A 32 -6.97 1.68 -4.74
C PHE A 32 -8.13 2.66 -4.89
N LEU A 33 -8.48 3.32 -3.80
CA LEU A 33 -9.68 4.14 -3.70
C LEU A 33 -9.34 5.62 -3.56
N ASP A 34 -10.21 6.47 -4.12
CA ASP A 34 -10.14 7.92 -3.87
C ASP A 34 -10.59 8.25 -2.43
N ASN A 35 -10.50 9.52 -2.04
CA ASN A 35 -10.83 9.94 -0.67
C ASN A 35 -12.25 9.55 -0.27
N GLU A 36 -13.21 9.80 -1.13
CA GLU A 36 -14.61 9.54 -0.81
C GLU A 36 -14.89 8.05 -0.66
N SER A 37 -14.43 7.24 -1.60
CA SER A 37 -14.63 5.80 -1.57
C SER A 37 -13.90 5.15 -0.39
N PHE A 38 -12.70 5.62 -0.09
CA PHE A 38 -11.92 5.14 1.04
C PHE A 38 -12.63 5.45 2.36
N GLN A 39 -13.16 6.65 2.49
CA GLN A 39 -13.86 7.07 3.70
C GLN A 39 -15.09 6.19 3.96
N LYS A 40 -15.80 5.79 2.92
CA LYS A 40 -16.96 4.89 3.06
C LYS A 40 -16.58 3.54 3.63
N GLU A 41 -15.40 3.05 3.33
CA GLU A 41 -14.93 1.75 3.80
C GLU A 41 -14.33 1.80 5.22
N MET A 42 -13.95 2.97 5.70
CA MET A 42 -13.24 3.11 6.99
C MET A 42 -14.03 2.56 8.18
N SER A 43 -15.34 2.71 8.18
CA SER A 43 -16.18 2.24 9.29
C SER A 43 -16.24 0.72 9.40
N ARG A 44 -15.89 0.00 8.34
CA ARG A 44 -16.01 -1.45 8.27
C ARG A 44 -14.71 -2.18 8.56
N GLY A 45 -13.59 -1.48 8.58
CA GLY A 45 -12.29 -2.11 8.62
C GLY A 45 -11.30 -1.51 9.58
N GLN A 46 -10.08 -1.97 9.45
CA GLN A 46 -8.94 -1.57 10.26
C GLN A 46 -8.15 -0.53 9.47
N LEU A 47 -8.13 0.71 9.95
CA LEU A 47 -7.45 1.82 9.27
C LEU A 47 -6.02 1.95 9.80
N ILE A 48 -5.05 1.78 8.91
CA ILE A 48 -3.64 1.71 9.26
C ILE A 48 -2.84 2.77 8.51
N ASP A 49 -2.13 3.60 9.26
CA ASP A 49 -1.17 4.57 8.75
C ASP A 49 0.21 3.91 8.74
N ILE A 50 0.80 3.76 7.55
CA ILE A 50 2.11 3.09 7.42
C ILE A 50 3.29 4.05 7.40
N ARG A 51 3.03 5.35 7.66
CA ARG A 51 4.11 6.35 7.77
C ARG A 51 4.89 6.14 9.05
N GLU A 52 6.05 6.79 9.16
CA GLU A 52 6.83 6.77 10.38
C GLU A 52 6.06 7.42 11.54
N ALA A 53 6.38 7.00 12.75
CA ALA A 53 5.66 7.43 13.96
C ALA A 53 5.62 8.95 14.13
N GLY A 54 6.70 9.65 13.78
CA GLY A 54 6.74 11.12 13.87
C GLY A 54 5.69 11.79 13.00
N ALA A 55 5.52 11.33 11.76
CA ALA A 55 4.51 11.86 10.87
C ALA A 55 3.10 11.58 11.40
N PHE A 56 2.87 10.38 11.88
CA PHE A 56 1.58 10.00 12.47
C PHE A 56 1.23 10.88 13.67
N HIS A 57 2.18 11.13 14.56
CA HIS A 57 1.93 11.93 15.76
C HIS A 57 1.64 13.38 15.43
N ARG A 58 2.23 13.92 14.36
CA ARG A 58 1.95 15.30 13.96
C ARG A 58 0.51 15.46 13.47
N LYS A 59 0.05 14.55 12.63
CA LYS A 59 -1.31 14.56 12.10
C LYS A 59 -1.59 13.24 11.39
N HIS A 60 -2.76 12.68 11.58
CA HIS A 60 -3.17 11.43 10.92
C HIS A 60 -4.68 11.43 10.68
N ILE A 61 -5.16 10.52 9.85
CA ILE A 61 -6.59 10.35 9.62
C ILE A 61 -7.25 9.91 10.93
N LEU A 62 -8.36 10.55 11.26
CA LEU A 62 -9.08 10.25 12.50
C LEU A 62 -9.47 8.76 12.54
N GLY A 63 -9.09 8.09 13.63
CA GLY A 63 -9.35 6.67 13.80
C GLY A 63 -8.25 5.74 13.31
N ALA A 64 -7.18 6.27 12.72
CA ALA A 64 -6.07 5.44 12.23
C ALA A 64 -5.17 4.97 13.37
N ARG A 65 -4.63 3.76 13.20
CA ARG A 65 -3.54 3.24 14.02
C ARG A 65 -2.26 3.29 13.20
N ASN A 66 -1.13 3.47 13.88
CA ASN A 66 0.16 3.55 13.21
C ASN A 66 0.88 2.21 13.27
N ILE A 67 1.18 1.67 12.12
CA ILE A 67 2.10 0.55 11.96
C ILE A 67 3.08 0.96 10.87
N PRO A 68 4.25 1.51 11.23
CA PRO A 68 5.23 1.94 10.23
C PRO A 68 5.60 0.80 9.29
N ALA A 69 5.81 1.13 8.01
CA ALA A 69 6.13 0.13 7.00
C ALA A 69 7.33 -0.74 7.40
N SER A 70 8.33 -0.15 8.05
CA SER A 70 9.52 -0.86 8.49
C SER A 70 9.25 -1.93 9.55
N GLN A 71 8.13 -1.81 10.28
CA GLN A 71 7.78 -2.71 11.37
C GLN A 71 6.56 -3.58 11.02
N PHE A 72 6.07 -3.49 9.80
CA PHE A 72 4.79 -4.09 9.43
C PHE A 72 4.79 -5.62 9.56
N LYS A 73 5.88 -6.25 9.17
CA LYS A 73 5.98 -7.70 9.20
C LYS A 73 5.83 -8.26 10.63
N VAL A 74 6.45 -7.62 11.61
CA VAL A 74 6.37 -8.07 13.01
C VAL A 74 5.04 -7.71 13.67
N ALA A 75 4.31 -6.76 13.11
CA ALA A 75 3.05 -6.29 13.67
C ALA A 75 1.82 -6.97 13.04
N LEU A 76 2.01 -7.95 12.16
CA LEU A 76 0.89 -8.61 11.47
C LEU A 76 -0.12 -9.25 12.43
N SER A 77 0.35 -9.72 13.58
CA SER A 77 -0.52 -10.40 14.55
C SER A 77 -1.57 -9.50 15.19
N VAL A 78 -1.39 -8.17 15.13
CA VAL A 78 -2.39 -7.24 15.70
C VAL A 78 -3.54 -6.97 14.72
N LEU A 79 -3.44 -7.47 13.50
CA LEU A 79 -4.47 -7.28 12.48
C LEU A 79 -5.38 -8.51 12.39
N ARG A 80 -6.65 -8.26 12.11
CA ARG A 80 -7.64 -9.32 11.91
C ARG A 80 -7.79 -9.64 10.44
N LYS A 81 -7.78 -10.93 10.10
CA LYS A 81 -7.96 -11.38 8.71
C LYS A 81 -9.42 -11.38 8.27
N ASP A 82 -10.36 -11.36 9.22
CA ASP A 82 -11.79 -11.38 8.94
C ASP A 82 -12.39 -10.00 8.71
N LYS A 83 -11.57 -8.94 8.76
CA LYS A 83 -12.00 -7.57 8.50
C LYS A 83 -11.14 -6.93 7.42
N PRO A 84 -11.71 -5.99 6.65
CA PRO A 84 -10.91 -5.23 5.69
C PRO A 84 -9.76 -4.50 6.36
N VAL A 85 -8.64 -4.40 5.67
CA VAL A 85 -7.49 -3.59 6.08
C VAL A 85 -7.39 -2.41 5.11
N LEU A 86 -7.38 -1.20 5.66
CA LEU A 86 -7.28 0.03 4.89
C LEU A 86 -5.93 0.66 5.19
N LEU A 87 -5.15 0.90 4.15
CA LEU A 87 -3.77 1.37 4.27
C LEU A 87 -3.60 2.73 3.62
N TYR A 88 -2.78 3.59 4.22
CA TYR A 88 -2.35 4.80 3.55
C TYR A 88 -0.92 5.17 3.93
N ASP A 89 -0.23 5.76 2.96
CA ASP A 89 1.09 6.36 3.11
C ASP A 89 0.95 7.87 2.90
N ALA A 90 2.05 8.61 2.93
CA ALA A 90 2.05 10.04 2.68
C ALA A 90 1.56 10.38 1.27
N SER A 91 2.06 9.64 0.29
CA SER A 91 1.71 9.80 -1.12
C SER A 91 1.93 8.45 -1.81
N ARG A 92 1.97 8.44 -3.13
CA ARG A 92 2.30 7.23 -3.89
C ARG A 92 3.75 6.86 -3.61
N GLY A 93 3.97 5.81 -2.89
CA GLY A 93 5.29 5.35 -2.51
C GLY A 93 5.49 3.88 -2.81
N GLN A 94 6.70 3.40 -2.53
CA GLN A 94 7.06 2.01 -2.79
C GLN A 94 6.67 1.08 -1.63
N SER A 95 6.37 1.63 -0.47
CA SER A 95 6.01 0.83 0.70
C SER A 95 4.65 0.16 0.56
N ILE A 96 3.68 0.85 -0.05
CA ILE A 96 2.34 0.29 -0.24
C ILE A 96 2.37 -1.02 -1.04
N PRO A 97 3.02 -1.10 -2.21
CA PRO A 97 3.06 -2.37 -2.95
C PRO A 97 3.64 -3.51 -2.14
N ARG A 98 4.72 -3.27 -1.42
CA ARG A 98 5.38 -4.29 -0.60
C ARG A 98 4.45 -4.81 0.50
N ILE A 99 3.76 -3.90 1.19
CA ILE A 99 2.86 -4.26 2.29
C ILE A 99 1.62 -4.97 1.78
N VAL A 100 1.05 -4.52 0.66
CA VAL A 100 -0.10 -5.18 0.04
C VAL A 100 0.24 -6.64 -0.31
N LEU A 101 1.38 -6.88 -0.93
CA LEU A 101 1.79 -8.24 -1.29
C LEU A 101 2.08 -9.09 -0.05
N LEU A 102 2.67 -8.50 0.98
CA LEU A 102 2.88 -9.19 2.25
C LEU A 102 1.55 -9.61 2.88
N LEU A 103 0.59 -8.72 2.94
CA LEU A 103 -0.71 -9.02 3.53
C LEU A 103 -1.46 -10.10 2.76
N ARG A 104 -1.42 -10.06 1.43
CA ARG A 104 -2.04 -11.10 0.61
C ARG A 104 -1.40 -12.46 0.87
N LYS A 105 -0.09 -12.49 0.94
CA LYS A 105 0.65 -13.72 1.23
C LYS A 105 0.24 -14.30 2.59
N GLU A 106 -0.03 -13.45 3.57
CA GLU A 106 -0.40 -13.86 4.93
C GLU A 106 -1.89 -14.13 5.10
N GLY A 107 -2.67 -14.09 4.03
CA GLY A 107 -4.07 -14.48 4.06
C GLY A 107 -5.08 -13.35 4.22
N PHE A 108 -4.66 -12.10 4.13
CA PHE A 108 -5.57 -10.97 4.16
C PHE A 108 -6.16 -10.75 2.77
N ASN A 109 -7.48 -10.86 2.63
CA ASN A 109 -8.15 -10.88 1.34
C ASN A 109 -8.86 -9.58 0.96
N GLN A 110 -9.14 -8.72 1.94
CA GLN A 110 -9.87 -7.47 1.71
C GLN A 110 -8.94 -6.31 2.03
N LEU A 111 -8.24 -5.81 1.01
CA LEU A 111 -7.25 -4.75 1.15
C LEU A 111 -7.68 -3.53 0.35
N TYR A 112 -7.68 -2.39 1.00
CA TYR A 112 -8.00 -1.10 0.38
C TYR A 112 -6.84 -0.14 0.63
N VAL A 113 -6.51 0.66 -0.39
CA VAL A 113 -5.42 1.62 -0.30
C VAL A 113 -5.96 3.00 -0.67
N LEU A 114 -5.59 4.02 0.09
CA LEU A 114 -5.87 5.41 -0.25
C LEU A 114 -4.94 5.80 -1.40
N LYS A 115 -5.51 5.93 -2.59
CA LYS A 115 -4.77 6.04 -3.84
C LYS A 115 -3.73 7.16 -3.85
N ASP A 116 -4.11 8.36 -3.41
CA ASP A 116 -3.23 9.52 -3.49
C ASP A 116 -2.51 9.83 -2.16
N GLY A 117 -2.84 9.10 -1.09
CA GLY A 117 -2.16 9.21 0.18
C GLY A 117 -2.66 10.34 1.08
N PHE A 118 -2.05 10.42 2.24
CA PHE A 118 -2.44 11.39 3.28
C PHE A 118 -2.27 12.84 2.83
N ASN A 119 -1.27 13.13 2.01
CA ASN A 119 -1.00 14.51 1.57
C ASN A 119 -2.18 15.15 0.82
N TYR A 120 -3.05 14.34 0.24
CA TYR A 120 -4.23 14.80 -0.50
C TYR A 120 -5.54 14.44 0.21
N TRP A 121 -5.46 14.02 1.45
CA TRP A 121 -6.64 13.63 2.22
C TRP A 121 -7.49 14.85 2.57
N THR A 122 -8.80 14.73 2.37
CA THR A 122 -9.77 15.82 2.60
C THR A 122 -10.72 15.54 3.77
N GLY A 123 -10.63 14.39 4.40
CA GLY A 123 -11.47 14.02 5.51
C GLY A 123 -10.95 14.49 6.86
N ARG A 124 -11.55 13.97 7.93
CA ARG A 124 -11.19 14.36 9.30
C ARG A 124 -9.81 13.84 9.69
N VAL A 125 -9.09 14.65 10.42
CA VAL A 125 -7.77 14.32 10.96
C VAL A 125 -7.70 14.61 12.46
N LYS A 126 -6.65 14.06 13.07
CA LYS A 126 -6.42 14.25 14.49
C LYS A 126 -4.99 14.70 14.76
#